data_84512f2c22016a3b61a1486766b59139
#
_entry.id   84512f2c22016a3b61a1486766b59139
#
_cell.length_a   1.000
_cell.length_b   1.000
_cell.length_c   1.000
_cell.angle_alpha   90.00
_cell.angle_beta   90.00
_cell.angle_gamma   90.00
#
_symmetry.space_group_name_H-M   'P 1'
#
loop_
_entity.id
_entity.type
_entity.pdbx_description
1 polymer ?
#
loop_
_entity_poly.entity_id
_entity_poly.type
_entity_poly.pdbx_seq_one_letter_code
_entity_poly.pdbx_strand_id
1 'polypeptide(L)'
;AENKGRLKSLSLLKLERGKAPEDQYARIYLAAEIPPGAETDGRRWHMKKIEKGEVRLVGGGDVVGNIPAGLPSFRLPPLGLDAMLSLFSAALIIALVAFMESISMAKAMAATTKDKIDPNQELIGQGLANIGGSFFQCYPACGSFTGSAINLQAGAKTGFAMVFNGIFVAVTLLFLTPYLYHLPKAVLAVIILLAVTSLITPEALKHTWKASRADGITALITFVATLGFAPHLDKGIMIGAMLAILLHLYSTMKPRVAILGRMPDGSLRDAEVNQLPASNVVTAVRFDGRLYFANVSWFEDAVLNAVAENPEAPYLLVVGNGINDLDASGEEVIHHLVERLNENGIVVIFSGLKKQVTDVMRATGLYDLIGEKRFFPTAEQALERIYSRAEYAGEDDPLKPQPRVATMRVAPLHD
;
A
#
# COMPACT_ATOMS: atom_id res chain seq x y z
N ALA A 1 14.60 8.13 -38.70
CA ALA A 1 15.13 8.81 -37.49
C ALA A 1 15.64 10.22 -37.86
N GLU A 2 16.36 10.40 -38.94
CA GLU A 2 16.97 11.68 -39.37
C GLU A 2 15.92 12.79 -39.66
N ASN A 3 14.81 12.46 -40.31
CA ASN A 3 13.73 13.40 -40.58
C ASN A 3 12.99 13.89 -39.31
N LYS A 4 12.92 13.09 -38.26
CA LYS A 4 12.36 13.53 -36.97
C LYS A 4 13.30 14.51 -36.26
N GLY A 5 14.60 14.32 -36.36
CA GLY A 5 15.61 15.22 -35.79
C GLY A 5 15.59 16.59 -36.46
N ARG A 6 15.53 16.65 -37.82
CA ARG A 6 15.41 17.88 -38.57
C ARG A 6 14.11 18.64 -38.32
N LEU A 7 12.97 17.93 -38.22
CA LEU A 7 11.70 18.55 -37.84
C LEU A 7 11.74 19.15 -36.44
N LYS A 8 12.43 18.50 -35.49
CA LYS A 8 12.59 19.03 -34.15
C LYS A 8 13.47 20.28 -34.08
N SER A 9 14.53 20.33 -34.87
CA SER A 9 15.36 21.54 -34.96
C SER A 9 14.64 22.70 -35.65
N LEU A 10 13.85 22.43 -36.68
CA LEU A 10 13.04 23.43 -37.36
C LEU A 10 11.89 23.98 -36.47
N SER A 11 11.32 23.14 -35.60
CA SER A 11 10.28 23.57 -34.65
C SER A 11 10.79 24.52 -33.55
N LEU A 12 12.10 24.57 -33.34
CA LEU A 12 12.75 25.45 -32.35
C LEU A 12 13.05 26.87 -32.95
N LEU A 13 12.93 27.05 -34.28
CA LEU A 13 13.14 28.34 -34.92
C LEU A 13 12.03 29.31 -34.54
N LYS A 14 12.42 30.50 -34.10
CA LYS A 14 11.51 31.62 -33.88
C LYS A 14 11.32 32.36 -35.18
N LEU A 15 10.11 32.37 -35.68
CA LEU A 15 9.73 32.97 -36.93
C LEU A 15 8.83 34.19 -36.68
N GLU A 16 8.89 35.20 -37.54
CA GLU A 16 7.94 36.30 -37.58
C GLU A 16 7.28 36.36 -38.94
N ARG A 17 5.99 36.67 -38.97
CA ARG A 17 5.20 36.78 -40.20
C ARG A 17 5.16 38.23 -40.65
N GLY A 18 5.58 38.47 -41.89
CA GLY A 18 5.45 39.76 -42.48
C GLY A 18 3.97 40.16 -42.70
N LYS A 19 3.64 41.41 -42.56
CA LYS A 19 2.32 41.92 -42.92
C LYS A 19 2.13 41.78 -44.43
N ALA A 20 1.08 41.11 -44.88
CA ALA A 20 0.67 40.99 -46.27
C ALA A 20 -0.84 41.23 -46.36
N PRO A 21 -1.35 41.82 -47.47
CA PRO A 21 -2.78 41.84 -47.77
C PRO A 21 -3.36 40.41 -47.74
N GLU A 22 -4.67 40.29 -47.46
CA GLU A 22 -5.32 38.98 -47.25
C GLU A 22 -5.20 37.99 -48.41
N ASP A 23 -4.93 38.47 -49.61
CA ASP A 23 -4.81 37.66 -50.84
C ASP A 23 -3.36 37.33 -51.27
N GLN A 24 -2.34 37.68 -50.48
CA GLN A 24 -0.95 37.40 -50.83
C GLN A 24 -0.27 36.50 -49.77
N TYR A 25 0.60 35.59 -50.24
CA TYR A 25 1.43 34.75 -49.36
C TYR A 25 2.31 35.64 -48.48
N ALA A 26 2.12 35.54 -47.16
CA ALA A 26 2.93 36.27 -46.19
C ALA A 26 4.35 35.73 -46.18
N ARG A 27 5.35 36.58 -46.27
CA ARG A 27 6.76 36.21 -46.10
C ARG A 27 7.02 35.88 -44.62
N ILE A 28 7.81 34.87 -44.41
CA ILE A 28 8.19 34.41 -43.04
C ILE A 28 9.67 34.74 -42.88
N TYR A 29 10.00 35.44 -41.83
CA TYR A 29 11.36 35.82 -41.45
C TYR A 29 11.80 35.04 -40.20
N LEU A 30 13.09 34.73 -40.13
CA LEU A 30 13.69 34.34 -38.85
C LEU A 30 13.67 35.57 -37.91
N ALA A 31 13.20 35.41 -36.69
CA ALA A 31 13.08 36.52 -35.75
C ALA A 31 14.41 37.23 -35.44
N ALA A 32 15.55 36.53 -35.69
CA ALA A 32 16.88 37.11 -35.57
C ALA A 32 17.40 37.83 -36.85
N GLU A 33 16.72 37.67 -38.01
CA GLU A 33 17.21 38.13 -39.33
C GLU A 33 16.11 38.90 -40.08
N ILE A 34 15.38 39.79 -39.40
CA ILE A 34 14.34 40.60 -40.03
C ILE A 34 15.04 41.72 -40.83
N PRO A 35 14.80 41.82 -42.17
CA PRO A 35 15.40 42.90 -42.98
C PRO A 35 14.96 44.28 -42.49
N PRO A 36 15.85 45.29 -42.49
CA PRO A 36 15.47 46.63 -42.12
C PRO A 36 14.40 47.17 -43.08
N GLY A 37 13.26 47.59 -42.50
CA GLY A 37 12.10 48.09 -43.27
C GLY A 37 11.01 47.07 -43.53
N ALA A 38 11.15 45.81 -43.14
CA ALA A 38 10.07 44.83 -43.22
C ALA A 38 9.08 45.02 -42.06
N GLU A 39 7.81 45.32 -42.38
CA GLU A 39 6.74 45.31 -41.39
C GLU A 39 6.32 43.90 -41.09
N THR A 40 6.41 43.51 -39.79
CA THR A 40 5.95 42.22 -39.27
C THR A 40 4.68 42.40 -38.44
N ASP A 41 3.97 41.29 -38.18
CA ASP A 41 2.78 41.30 -37.32
C ASP A 41 3.13 41.35 -35.81
N GLY A 42 4.43 41.42 -35.46
CA GLY A 42 4.94 41.48 -34.12
C GLY A 42 4.71 40.18 -33.30
N ARG A 43 4.18 39.15 -33.94
CA ARG A 43 3.93 37.84 -33.26
C ARG A 43 5.05 36.89 -33.60
N ARG A 44 5.44 36.09 -32.56
CA ARG A 44 6.38 34.99 -32.78
C ARG A 44 5.62 33.75 -33.24
N TRP A 45 6.05 33.20 -34.36
CA TRP A 45 5.48 32.01 -34.96
C TRP A 45 6.44 30.84 -34.81
N HIS A 46 5.87 29.64 -34.64
CA HIS A 46 6.63 28.39 -34.60
C HIS A 46 6.07 27.45 -35.65
N MET A 47 6.96 26.66 -36.26
CA MET A 47 6.60 25.62 -37.20
C MET A 47 6.05 24.40 -36.42
N LYS A 48 4.78 24.04 -36.60
CA LYS A 48 4.13 22.95 -35.89
C LYS A 48 4.20 21.63 -36.66
N LYS A 49 3.93 21.64 -37.95
CA LYS A 49 3.87 20.43 -38.78
C LYS A 49 4.04 20.79 -40.25
N ILE A 50 4.64 19.87 -41.00
CA ILE A 50 4.67 19.94 -42.47
C ILE A 50 3.76 18.82 -42.98
N GLU A 51 2.66 19.15 -43.64
CA GLU A 51 1.72 18.21 -44.26
C GLU A 51 1.54 18.57 -45.72
N LYS A 52 1.68 17.58 -46.62
CA LYS A 52 1.47 17.73 -48.07
C LYS A 52 2.23 18.90 -48.71
N GLY A 53 3.45 19.21 -48.21
CA GLY A 53 4.24 20.33 -48.74
C GLY A 53 3.90 21.71 -48.15
N GLU A 54 2.89 21.80 -47.30
CA GLU A 54 2.51 23.02 -46.59
C GLU A 54 3.06 23.07 -45.18
N VAL A 55 3.60 24.22 -44.78
CA VAL A 55 4.11 24.47 -43.45
C VAL A 55 3.01 25.11 -42.60
N ARG A 56 2.54 24.41 -41.58
CA ARG A 56 1.63 24.98 -40.58
C ARG A 56 2.40 25.75 -39.53
N LEU A 57 2.18 27.07 -39.51
CA LEU A 57 2.72 27.96 -38.51
C LEU A 57 1.68 28.21 -37.41
N VAL A 58 2.14 28.28 -36.17
CA VAL A 58 1.32 28.66 -35.02
C VAL A 58 1.95 29.90 -34.38
N GLY A 59 1.18 30.98 -34.31
CA GLY A 59 1.60 32.24 -33.68
C GLY A 59 1.12 32.31 -32.24
N GLY A 60 2.04 32.69 -31.34
CA GLY A 60 1.77 32.73 -29.92
C GLY A 60 2.05 31.38 -29.18
N GLY A 61 1.60 31.25 -27.94
CA GLY A 61 1.66 29.98 -27.21
C GLY A 61 0.71 28.93 -27.77
N ASP A 62 1.05 27.65 -27.59
CA ASP A 62 0.17 26.55 -28.01
C ASP A 62 -1.18 26.65 -27.29
N VAL A 63 -2.27 26.59 -28.06
CA VAL A 63 -3.65 26.56 -27.55
C VAL A 63 -4.22 25.14 -27.65
N VAL A 64 -5.31 24.88 -26.93
CA VAL A 64 -6.00 23.59 -26.97
C VAL A 64 -6.39 23.20 -28.37
N GLY A 65 -6.86 24.17 -29.16
CA GLY A 65 -7.25 23.96 -30.55
C GLY A 65 -8.68 23.43 -30.68
N ASN A 66 -8.96 22.81 -31.83
CA ASN A 66 -10.31 22.36 -32.14
C ASN A 66 -10.72 21.16 -31.26
N ILE A 67 -11.70 21.35 -30.41
CA ILE A 67 -12.36 20.31 -29.64
C ILE A 67 -13.64 19.95 -30.40
N PRO A 68 -13.87 18.66 -30.74
CA PRO A 68 -15.12 18.24 -31.35
C PRO A 68 -16.31 18.70 -30.51
N ALA A 69 -17.24 19.41 -31.12
CA ALA A 69 -18.45 19.82 -30.43
C ALA A 69 -19.41 18.64 -30.28
N GLY A 70 -20.11 18.61 -29.16
CA GLY A 70 -21.11 17.59 -28.89
C GLY A 70 -20.66 16.52 -27.90
N LEU A 71 -21.59 15.64 -27.56
CA LEU A 71 -21.34 14.51 -26.67
C LEU A 71 -20.73 13.33 -27.45
N PRO A 72 -19.90 12.51 -26.83
CA PRO A 72 -19.34 11.31 -27.47
C PRO A 72 -20.46 10.37 -27.91
N SER A 73 -20.29 9.74 -29.08
CA SER A 73 -21.27 8.80 -29.61
C SER A 73 -21.27 7.50 -28.83
N PHE A 74 -22.44 6.93 -28.61
CA PHE A 74 -22.58 5.60 -28.04
C PHE A 74 -22.01 4.54 -29.00
N ARG A 75 -21.09 3.72 -28.54
CA ARG A 75 -20.50 2.60 -29.27
C ARG A 75 -20.31 1.41 -28.34
N LEU A 76 -20.61 0.23 -28.83
CA LEU A 76 -20.23 -1.00 -28.14
C LEU A 76 -18.70 -1.20 -28.25
N PRO A 77 -17.98 -1.35 -27.13
CA PRO A 77 -16.56 -1.64 -27.18
C PRO A 77 -16.31 -3.00 -27.85
N PRO A 78 -15.26 -3.14 -28.66
CA PRO A 78 -14.94 -4.42 -29.28
C PRO A 78 -14.45 -5.39 -28.19
N LEU A 79 -15.26 -6.41 -27.89
CA LEU A 79 -14.96 -7.45 -26.89
C LEU A 79 -14.23 -8.64 -27.54
N GLY A 80 -13.10 -8.41 -28.20
CA GLY A 80 -12.24 -9.46 -28.73
C GLY A 80 -11.39 -10.09 -27.62
N LEU A 81 -11.32 -11.42 -27.57
CA LEU A 81 -10.55 -12.14 -26.55
C LEU A 81 -9.06 -11.74 -26.55
N ASP A 82 -8.48 -11.59 -27.74
CA ASP A 82 -7.09 -11.18 -27.91
C ASP A 82 -6.82 -9.76 -27.36
N ALA A 83 -7.75 -8.82 -27.61
CA ALA A 83 -7.67 -7.49 -27.05
C ALA A 83 -7.80 -7.49 -25.52
N MET A 84 -8.72 -8.29 -24.98
CA MET A 84 -8.90 -8.43 -23.54
C MET A 84 -7.65 -9.00 -22.87
N LEU A 85 -7.05 -10.05 -23.42
CA LEU A 85 -5.83 -10.65 -22.87
C LEU A 85 -4.64 -9.69 -22.96
N SER A 86 -4.47 -8.98 -24.07
CA SER A 86 -3.36 -8.03 -24.24
C SER A 86 -3.46 -6.81 -23.33
N LEU A 87 -4.68 -6.38 -22.99
CA LEU A 87 -4.92 -5.22 -22.12
C LEU A 87 -5.09 -5.59 -20.64
N PHE A 88 -5.18 -6.87 -20.31
CA PHE A 88 -5.50 -7.33 -18.95
C PHE A 88 -4.52 -6.81 -17.89
N SER A 89 -3.21 -6.90 -18.16
CA SER A 89 -2.20 -6.41 -17.22
C SER A 89 -2.29 -4.89 -17.00
N ALA A 90 -2.49 -4.13 -18.07
CA ALA A 90 -2.67 -2.68 -17.98
C ALA A 90 -3.97 -2.33 -17.23
N ALA A 91 -5.06 -3.03 -17.53
CA ALA A 91 -6.34 -2.84 -16.85
C ALA A 91 -6.25 -3.13 -15.35
N LEU A 92 -5.56 -4.21 -14.97
CA LEU A 92 -5.34 -4.57 -13.55
C LEU A 92 -4.56 -3.49 -12.81
N ILE A 93 -3.48 -3.00 -13.42
CA ILE A 93 -2.66 -1.94 -12.82
C ILE A 93 -3.46 -0.64 -12.67
N ILE A 94 -4.18 -0.24 -13.72
CA ILE A 94 -5.04 0.96 -13.68
C ILE A 94 -6.10 0.81 -12.59
N ALA A 95 -6.75 -0.35 -12.49
CA ALA A 95 -7.76 -0.62 -11.47
C ALA A 95 -7.18 -0.53 -10.04
N LEU A 96 -6.00 -1.11 -9.80
CA LEU A 96 -5.33 -1.06 -8.50
C LEU A 96 -4.95 0.37 -8.12
N VAL A 97 -4.34 1.12 -9.04
CA VAL A 97 -3.93 2.51 -8.78
C VAL A 97 -5.16 3.38 -8.54
N ALA A 98 -6.17 3.28 -9.39
CA ALA A 98 -7.41 4.01 -9.27
C ALA A 98 -8.13 3.72 -7.94
N PHE A 99 -8.17 2.45 -7.53
CA PHE A 99 -8.75 2.05 -6.24
C PHE A 99 -7.97 2.63 -5.06
N MET A 100 -6.63 2.50 -5.06
CA MET A 100 -5.78 3.02 -3.98
C MET A 100 -5.93 4.54 -3.83
N GLU A 101 -5.96 5.27 -4.94
CA GLU A 101 -6.17 6.72 -4.96
C GLU A 101 -7.54 7.09 -4.40
N SER A 102 -8.61 6.46 -4.89
CA SER A 102 -9.97 6.74 -4.47
C SER A 102 -10.21 6.42 -3.00
N ILE A 103 -9.71 5.28 -2.50
CA ILE A 103 -9.86 4.90 -1.09
C ILE A 103 -9.06 5.82 -0.17
N SER A 104 -7.85 6.22 -0.57
CA SER A 104 -7.04 7.14 0.22
C SER A 104 -7.74 8.49 0.39
N MET A 105 -8.28 9.00 -0.71
CA MET A 105 -9.05 10.24 -0.72
C MET A 105 -10.34 10.11 0.09
N ALA A 106 -11.11 9.04 -0.13
CA ALA A 106 -12.35 8.80 0.57
C ALA A 106 -12.13 8.74 2.09
N LYS A 107 -11.09 8.04 2.55
CA LYS A 107 -10.71 7.99 3.97
C LYS A 107 -10.30 9.36 4.52
N ALA A 108 -9.52 10.13 3.76
CA ALA A 108 -9.14 11.48 4.16
C ALA A 108 -10.35 12.40 4.34
N MET A 109 -11.33 12.29 3.44
CA MET A 109 -12.58 13.04 3.52
C MET A 109 -13.47 12.55 4.66
N ALA A 110 -13.60 11.24 4.84
CA ALA A 110 -14.38 10.65 5.92
C ALA A 110 -13.88 11.08 7.30
N ALA A 111 -12.59 11.28 7.47
CA ALA A 111 -12.01 11.81 8.71
C ALA A 111 -12.59 13.22 9.05
N THR A 112 -12.92 14.01 8.02
CA THR A 112 -13.51 15.35 8.17
C THR A 112 -15.03 15.32 8.29
N THR A 113 -15.70 14.50 7.45
CA THR A 113 -17.18 14.41 7.42
C THR A 113 -17.74 13.48 8.48
N LYS A 114 -16.90 12.60 9.06
CA LYS A 114 -17.28 11.51 9.98
C LYS A 114 -18.19 10.45 9.35
N ASP A 115 -18.21 10.36 8.03
CA ASP A 115 -18.98 9.35 7.30
C ASP A 115 -18.31 7.99 7.35
N LYS A 116 -19.09 6.93 7.31
CA LYS A 116 -18.57 5.56 7.15
C LYS A 116 -18.42 5.26 5.66
N ILE A 117 -17.24 4.83 5.28
CA ILE A 117 -16.93 4.41 3.92
C ILE A 117 -16.80 2.89 3.86
N ASP A 118 -17.48 2.29 2.90
CA ASP A 118 -17.29 0.89 2.54
C ASP A 118 -16.38 0.82 1.29
N PRO A 119 -15.12 0.35 1.44
CA PRO A 119 -14.18 0.23 0.33
C PRO A 119 -14.68 -0.66 -0.83
N ASN A 120 -15.46 -1.69 -0.52
CA ASN A 120 -16.00 -2.59 -1.55
C ASN A 120 -17.06 -1.89 -2.39
N GLN A 121 -17.91 -1.10 -1.76
CA GLN A 121 -18.94 -0.32 -2.48
C GLN A 121 -18.30 0.76 -3.35
N GLU A 122 -17.24 1.43 -2.89
CA GLU A 122 -16.46 2.37 -3.69
C GLU A 122 -15.85 1.70 -4.92
N LEU A 123 -15.25 0.51 -4.75
CA LEU A 123 -14.66 -0.25 -5.85
C LEU A 123 -15.73 -0.65 -6.89
N ILE A 124 -16.90 -1.11 -6.44
CA ILE A 124 -18.03 -1.47 -7.32
C ILE A 124 -18.52 -0.23 -8.07
N GLY A 125 -18.71 0.90 -7.37
CA GLY A 125 -19.14 2.16 -7.97
C GLY A 125 -18.18 2.64 -9.06
N GLN A 126 -16.89 2.59 -8.80
CA GLN A 126 -15.84 2.96 -9.74
C GLN A 126 -15.78 2.03 -10.95
N GLY A 127 -15.94 0.72 -10.73
CA GLY A 127 -16.05 -0.28 -11.79
C GLY A 127 -17.24 -0.01 -12.70
N LEU A 128 -18.43 0.23 -12.14
CA LEU A 128 -19.64 0.54 -12.89
C LEU A 128 -19.53 1.85 -13.68
N ALA A 129 -18.89 2.88 -13.11
CA ALA A 129 -18.64 4.15 -13.80
C ALA A 129 -17.73 3.95 -15.02
N ASN A 130 -16.66 3.14 -14.89
CA ASN A 130 -15.76 2.83 -15.99
C ASN A 130 -16.42 1.95 -17.05
N ILE A 131 -17.26 0.97 -16.68
CA ILE A 131 -18.05 0.18 -17.62
C ILE A 131 -19.01 1.11 -18.39
N GLY A 132 -19.76 1.97 -17.68
CA GLY A 132 -20.65 2.96 -18.32
C GLY A 132 -19.89 3.89 -19.26
N GLY A 133 -18.74 4.40 -18.83
CA GLY A 133 -17.89 5.27 -19.62
C GLY A 133 -17.34 4.61 -20.90
N SER A 134 -17.09 3.29 -20.88
CA SER A 134 -16.56 2.55 -22.02
C SER A 134 -17.49 2.60 -23.24
N PHE A 135 -18.81 2.64 -23.04
CA PHE A 135 -19.80 2.79 -24.13
C PHE A 135 -19.76 4.16 -24.80
N PHE A 136 -19.18 5.16 -24.13
CA PHE A 136 -19.00 6.50 -24.65
C PHE A 136 -17.53 6.78 -25.00
N GLN A 137 -16.70 5.73 -25.11
CA GLN A 137 -15.29 5.82 -25.49
C GLN A 137 -14.46 6.69 -24.52
N CYS A 138 -14.87 6.76 -23.26
CA CYS A 138 -14.13 7.47 -22.23
C CYS A 138 -12.82 6.74 -21.88
N TYR A 139 -11.81 7.52 -21.51
CA TYR A 139 -10.63 6.98 -20.85
C TYR A 139 -10.99 6.44 -19.47
N PRO A 140 -10.23 5.46 -18.93
CA PRO A 140 -10.40 5.05 -17.56
C PRO A 140 -10.35 6.24 -16.61
N ALA A 141 -11.31 6.30 -15.69
CA ALA A 141 -11.44 7.38 -14.74
C ALA A 141 -11.36 6.85 -13.31
N CYS A 142 -10.84 7.66 -12.41
CA CYS A 142 -10.84 7.42 -10.97
C CYS A 142 -11.32 8.67 -10.22
N GLY A 143 -11.42 8.58 -8.90
CA GLY A 143 -11.73 9.72 -8.07
C GLY A 143 -10.68 10.82 -8.21
N SER A 144 -11.13 12.08 -8.27
CA SER A 144 -10.24 13.24 -8.33
C SER A 144 -10.06 13.85 -6.96
N PHE A 145 -8.82 13.82 -6.42
CA PHE A 145 -8.51 14.42 -5.14
C PHE A 145 -8.86 15.92 -5.12
N THR A 146 -8.42 16.65 -6.13
CA THR A 146 -8.68 18.10 -6.24
C THR A 146 -10.17 18.40 -6.40
N GLY A 147 -10.86 17.68 -7.29
CA GLY A 147 -12.30 17.86 -7.52
C GLY A 147 -13.11 17.56 -6.27
N SER A 148 -12.79 16.49 -5.56
CA SER A 148 -13.48 16.11 -4.33
C SER A 148 -13.19 17.06 -3.18
N ALA A 149 -11.93 17.54 -3.04
CA ALA A 149 -11.57 18.52 -2.03
C ALA A 149 -12.31 19.86 -2.24
N ILE A 150 -12.38 20.35 -3.49
CA ILE A 150 -13.16 21.56 -3.83
C ILE A 150 -14.66 21.36 -3.51
N ASN A 151 -15.17 20.18 -3.85
CA ASN A 151 -16.58 19.84 -3.58
C ASN A 151 -16.91 19.87 -2.08
N LEU A 152 -16.01 19.29 -1.26
CA LEU A 152 -16.14 19.31 0.20
C LEU A 152 -16.03 20.74 0.74
N GLN A 153 -15.05 21.54 0.29
CA GLN A 153 -14.89 22.95 0.69
C GLN A 153 -16.10 23.81 0.29
N ALA A 154 -16.72 23.51 -0.84
CA ALA A 154 -17.96 24.15 -1.29
C ALA A 154 -19.21 23.74 -0.48
N GLY A 155 -19.07 22.80 0.47
CA GLY A 155 -20.16 22.35 1.35
C GLY A 155 -21.04 21.26 0.75
N ALA A 156 -20.59 20.55 -0.27
CA ALA A 156 -21.33 19.42 -0.83
C ALA A 156 -21.47 18.30 0.21
N LYS A 157 -22.71 17.83 0.42
CA LYS A 157 -23.04 16.79 1.40
C LYS A 157 -23.44 15.46 0.78
N THR A 158 -23.65 15.41 -0.52
CA THR A 158 -24.13 14.20 -1.22
C THR A 158 -23.45 14.02 -2.56
N GLY A 159 -23.46 12.78 -3.09
CA GLY A 159 -22.95 12.46 -4.41
C GLY A 159 -23.67 13.15 -5.58
N PHE A 160 -24.85 13.75 -5.34
CA PHE A 160 -25.57 14.54 -6.34
C PHE A 160 -24.77 15.75 -6.87
N ALA A 161 -23.86 16.28 -6.07
CA ALA A 161 -22.95 17.34 -6.53
C ALA A 161 -22.14 16.90 -7.77
N MET A 162 -21.73 15.63 -7.83
CA MET A 162 -21.04 15.08 -9.00
C MET A 162 -21.94 14.91 -10.23
N VAL A 163 -23.22 14.64 -10.03
CA VAL A 163 -24.21 14.61 -11.12
C VAL A 163 -24.35 15.99 -11.75
N PHE A 164 -24.47 17.05 -10.93
CA PHE A 164 -24.50 18.42 -11.42
C PHE A 164 -23.21 18.81 -12.12
N ASN A 165 -22.04 18.42 -11.59
CA ASN A 165 -20.77 18.64 -12.27
C ASN A 165 -20.76 17.98 -13.66
N GLY A 166 -21.23 16.75 -13.77
CA GLY A 166 -21.37 16.07 -15.06
C GLY A 166 -22.29 16.80 -16.04
N ILE A 167 -23.41 17.34 -15.57
CA ILE A 167 -24.32 18.14 -16.38
C ILE A 167 -23.62 19.42 -16.86
N PHE A 168 -22.91 20.15 -15.99
CA PHE A 168 -22.17 21.35 -16.39
C PHE A 168 -21.09 21.05 -17.43
N VAL A 169 -20.38 19.94 -17.29
CA VAL A 169 -19.39 19.48 -18.29
C VAL A 169 -20.09 19.19 -19.62
N ALA A 170 -21.24 18.48 -19.60
CA ALA A 170 -22.02 18.21 -20.81
C ALA A 170 -22.49 19.49 -21.50
N VAL A 171 -23.02 20.45 -20.75
CA VAL A 171 -23.42 21.79 -21.29
C VAL A 171 -22.21 22.51 -21.88
N THR A 172 -21.07 22.46 -21.21
CA THR A 172 -19.82 23.08 -21.73
C THR A 172 -19.39 22.44 -23.03
N LEU A 173 -19.47 21.12 -23.16
CA LEU A 173 -19.13 20.41 -24.39
C LEU A 173 -20.11 20.70 -25.53
N LEU A 174 -21.37 20.94 -25.23
CA LEU A 174 -22.41 21.25 -26.24
C LEU A 174 -22.32 22.68 -26.73
N PHE A 175 -22.11 23.68 -25.87
CA PHE A 175 -22.29 25.08 -26.18
C PHE A 175 -21.02 25.94 -26.07
N LEU A 176 -20.08 25.58 -25.17
CA LEU A 176 -18.93 26.42 -24.85
C LEU A 176 -17.61 25.94 -25.48
N THR A 177 -17.64 24.84 -26.21
CA THR A 177 -16.45 24.26 -26.89
C THR A 177 -15.70 25.27 -27.77
N PRO A 178 -16.36 26.16 -28.55
CA PRO A 178 -15.67 27.14 -29.37
C PRO A 178 -14.80 28.13 -28.56
N TYR A 179 -15.22 28.45 -27.34
CA TYR A 179 -14.46 29.34 -26.44
C TYR A 179 -13.23 28.65 -25.85
N LEU A 180 -13.28 27.35 -25.67
CA LEU A 180 -12.15 26.54 -25.16
C LEU A 180 -11.03 26.42 -26.20
N TYR A 181 -11.31 26.66 -27.48
CA TYR A 181 -10.32 26.65 -28.54
C TYR A 181 -9.11 27.55 -28.24
N HIS A 182 -9.36 28.74 -27.72
CA HIS A 182 -8.35 29.75 -27.43
C HIS A 182 -7.61 29.56 -26.10
N LEU A 183 -7.95 28.52 -25.33
CA LEU A 183 -7.33 28.28 -24.03
C LEU A 183 -5.84 27.91 -24.18
N PRO A 184 -4.90 28.71 -23.64
CA PRO A 184 -3.48 28.42 -23.76
C PRO A 184 -3.10 27.14 -23.03
N LYS A 185 -2.34 26.26 -23.66
CA LYS A 185 -1.84 25.03 -23.02
C LYS A 185 -0.94 25.31 -21.80
N ALA A 186 -0.26 26.47 -21.82
CA ALA A 186 0.54 26.91 -20.67
C ALA A 186 -0.32 27.08 -19.41
N VAL A 187 -1.56 27.56 -19.53
CA VAL A 187 -2.49 27.68 -18.40
C VAL A 187 -2.86 26.30 -17.86
N LEU A 188 -3.17 25.35 -18.75
CA LEU A 188 -3.43 23.97 -18.34
C LEU A 188 -2.22 23.33 -17.66
N ALA A 189 -1.01 23.56 -18.19
CA ALA A 189 0.21 23.06 -17.58
C ALA A 189 0.43 23.63 -16.17
N VAL A 190 0.15 24.93 -15.96
CA VAL A 190 0.25 25.56 -14.64
C VAL A 190 -0.79 24.97 -13.67
N ILE A 191 -2.04 24.77 -14.12
CA ILE A 191 -3.08 24.15 -13.30
C ILE A 191 -2.66 22.74 -12.88
N ILE A 192 -2.12 21.93 -13.81
CA ILE A 192 -1.63 20.59 -13.51
C ILE A 192 -0.45 20.64 -12.54
N LEU A 193 0.50 21.54 -12.74
CA LEU A 193 1.65 21.69 -11.83
C LEU A 193 1.21 22.07 -10.42
N LEU A 194 0.27 23.01 -10.28
CA LEU A 194 -0.27 23.39 -8.97
C LEU A 194 -1.00 22.22 -8.30
N ALA A 195 -1.78 21.45 -9.05
CA ALA A 195 -2.45 20.26 -8.53
C ALA A 195 -1.44 19.20 -8.07
N VAL A 196 -0.41 18.92 -8.89
CA VAL A 196 0.61 17.91 -8.55
C VAL A 196 1.47 18.33 -7.37
N THR A 197 1.84 19.62 -7.25
CA THR A 197 2.64 20.09 -6.11
C THR A 197 1.92 19.92 -4.79
N SER A 198 0.60 20.03 -4.76
CA SER A 198 -0.21 19.79 -3.56
C SER A 198 -0.22 18.32 -3.11
N LEU A 199 0.13 17.38 -4.00
CA LEU A 199 0.20 15.95 -3.70
C LEU A 199 1.56 15.52 -3.12
N ILE A 200 2.59 16.36 -3.25
CA ILE A 200 3.91 16.05 -2.71
C ILE A 200 3.91 16.30 -1.20
N THR A 201 3.83 15.21 -0.44
CA THR A 201 3.83 15.23 1.03
C THR A 201 5.09 14.58 1.60
N PRO A 202 6.22 15.30 1.75
CA PRO A 202 7.46 14.73 2.29
C PRO A 202 7.28 14.19 3.72
N GLU A 203 6.32 14.74 4.46
CA GLU A 203 5.96 14.30 5.81
C GLU A 203 5.47 12.84 5.83
N ALA A 204 4.71 12.43 4.82
CA ALA A 204 4.23 11.05 4.70
C ALA A 204 5.40 10.07 4.57
N LEU A 205 6.40 10.38 3.74
CA LEU A 205 7.60 9.55 3.60
C LEU A 205 8.42 9.49 4.89
N LYS A 206 8.60 10.62 5.58
CA LYS A 206 9.28 10.67 6.89
C LYS A 206 8.53 9.86 7.95
N HIS A 207 7.21 9.93 7.96
CA HIS A 207 6.37 9.16 8.88
C HIS A 207 6.51 7.66 8.62
N THR A 208 6.39 7.23 7.36
CA THR A 208 6.56 5.82 6.95
C THR A 208 7.95 5.30 7.35
N TRP A 209 9.01 6.09 7.10
CA TRP A 209 10.37 5.73 7.48
C TRP A 209 10.57 5.56 8.99
N LYS A 210 9.91 6.40 9.81
CA LYS A 210 9.94 6.28 11.28
C LYS A 210 9.13 5.09 11.78
N ALA A 211 8.01 4.78 11.14
CA ALA A 211 7.14 3.67 11.52
C ALA A 211 7.77 2.31 11.16
N SER A 212 8.29 2.18 9.94
CA SER A 212 8.93 0.97 9.44
C SER A 212 10.00 1.32 8.42
N ARG A 213 11.24 0.93 8.70
CA ARG A 213 12.35 1.12 7.74
C ARG A 213 12.14 0.34 6.44
N ALA A 214 11.56 -0.86 6.53
CA ALA A 214 11.27 -1.69 5.36
C ALA A 214 10.26 -1.01 4.43
N ASP A 215 9.18 -0.45 4.99
CA ASP A 215 8.17 0.27 4.22
C ASP A 215 8.74 1.57 3.61
N GLY A 216 9.58 2.28 4.36
CA GLY A 216 10.29 3.47 3.86
C GLY A 216 11.20 3.17 2.68
N ILE A 217 11.97 2.07 2.74
CA ILE A 217 12.84 1.60 1.64
C ILE A 217 11.98 1.20 0.44
N THR A 218 10.89 0.46 0.67
CA THR A 218 9.96 0.05 -0.39
C THR A 218 9.36 1.27 -1.11
N ALA A 219 8.91 2.27 -0.36
CA ALA A 219 8.37 3.50 -0.91
C ALA A 219 9.41 4.25 -1.75
N LEU A 220 10.65 4.37 -1.26
CA LEU A 220 11.73 5.03 -1.98
C LEU A 220 12.11 4.29 -3.26
N ILE A 221 12.27 2.96 -3.20
CA ILE A 221 12.58 2.14 -4.38
C ILE A 221 11.46 2.24 -5.41
N THR A 222 10.19 2.14 -4.98
CA THR A 222 9.03 2.29 -5.86
C THR A 222 9.04 3.64 -6.57
N PHE A 223 9.29 4.72 -5.83
CA PHE A 223 9.34 6.07 -6.36
C PHE A 223 10.45 6.22 -7.42
N VAL A 224 11.67 5.80 -7.09
CA VAL A 224 12.82 5.87 -8.01
C VAL A 224 12.60 4.99 -9.25
N ALA A 225 12.08 3.78 -9.07
CA ALA A 225 11.76 2.88 -10.18
C ALA A 225 10.69 3.47 -11.10
N THR A 226 9.62 4.03 -10.53
CA THR A 226 8.54 4.65 -11.30
C THR A 226 9.04 5.82 -12.13
N LEU A 227 9.92 6.68 -11.57
CA LEU A 227 10.55 7.76 -12.33
C LEU A 227 11.52 7.25 -13.40
N GLY A 228 12.32 6.21 -13.08
CA GLY A 228 13.31 5.65 -14.00
C GLY A 228 12.69 4.94 -15.20
N PHE A 229 11.53 4.35 -15.03
CA PHE A 229 10.79 3.68 -16.12
C PHE A 229 9.81 4.60 -16.86
N ALA A 230 9.72 5.89 -16.52
CA ALA A 230 8.82 6.80 -17.23
C ALA A 230 9.08 6.79 -18.75
N PRO A 231 8.05 6.69 -19.60
CA PRO A 231 6.61 6.82 -19.31
C PRO A 231 5.90 5.53 -18.88
N HIS A 232 6.60 4.40 -18.74
CA HIS A 232 6.05 3.11 -18.36
C HIS A 232 5.95 3.00 -16.83
N LEU A 233 5.04 3.76 -16.22
CA LEU A 233 4.85 3.83 -14.76
C LEU A 233 4.41 2.48 -14.16
N ASP A 234 3.72 1.66 -14.96
CA ASP A 234 3.29 0.31 -14.63
C ASP A 234 4.44 -0.56 -14.11
N LYS A 235 5.61 -0.50 -14.75
CA LYS A 235 6.78 -1.29 -14.34
C LYS A 235 7.29 -0.89 -12.96
N GLY A 236 7.35 0.41 -12.66
CA GLY A 236 7.77 0.89 -11.36
C GLY A 236 6.81 0.48 -10.24
N ILE A 237 5.51 0.59 -10.49
CA ILE A 237 4.47 0.17 -9.55
C ILE A 237 4.52 -1.35 -9.30
N MET A 238 4.70 -2.16 -10.35
CA MET A 238 4.85 -3.62 -10.22
C MET A 238 6.07 -3.99 -9.36
N ILE A 239 7.21 -3.34 -9.58
CA ILE A 239 8.42 -3.56 -8.78
C ILE A 239 8.13 -3.25 -7.30
N GLY A 240 7.47 -2.12 -7.03
CA GLY A 240 7.09 -1.73 -5.68
C GLY A 240 6.14 -2.72 -5.01
N ALA A 241 5.10 -3.15 -5.72
CA ALA A 241 4.14 -4.13 -5.22
C ALA A 241 4.81 -5.49 -4.93
N MET A 242 5.66 -5.97 -5.85
CA MET A 242 6.42 -7.20 -5.66
C MET A 242 7.33 -7.11 -4.44
N LEU A 243 8.07 -6.01 -4.31
CA LEU A 243 8.95 -5.79 -3.16
C LEU A 243 8.18 -5.73 -1.84
N ALA A 244 7.02 -5.05 -1.82
CA ALA A 244 6.17 -4.98 -0.63
C ALA A 244 5.68 -6.37 -0.21
N ILE A 245 5.23 -7.20 -1.16
CA ILE A 245 4.79 -8.58 -0.90
C ILE A 245 5.97 -9.43 -0.38
N LEU A 246 7.14 -9.34 -1.01
CA LEU A 246 8.32 -10.10 -0.59
C LEU A 246 8.78 -9.72 0.82
N LEU A 247 8.82 -8.43 1.14
CA LEU A 247 9.20 -7.96 2.48
C LEU A 247 8.14 -8.33 3.53
N HIS A 248 6.85 -8.27 3.18
CA HIS A 248 5.79 -8.75 4.06
C HIS A 248 5.92 -10.24 4.33
N LEU A 249 6.13 -11.06 3.29
CA LEU A 249 6.36 -12.49 3.44
C LEU A 249 7.59 -12.75 4.31
N TYR A 250 8.71 -12.09 4.04
CA TYR A 250 9.93 -12.22 4.85
C TYR A 250 9.71 -11.88 6.32
N SER A 251 8.96 -10.82 6.62
CA SER A 251 8.64 -10.40 7.99
C SER A 251 7.76 -11.42 8.74
N THR A 252 6.86 -12.10 8.02
CA THR A 252 5.99 -13.13 8.60
C THR A 252 6.68 -14.48 8.76
N MET A 253 7.75 -14.74 7.99
CA MET A 253 8.59 -15.94 8.13
C MET A 253 9.44 -15.93 9.41
N LYS A 254 9.75 -14.76 9.95
CA LYS A 254 10.59 -14.61 11.16
C LYS A 254 9.83 -13.80 12.23
N PRO A 255 8.75 -14.37 12.79
CA PRO A 255 8.04 -13.73 13.90
C PRO A 255 8.94 -13.65 15.12
N ARG A 256 8.59 -12.75 16.03
CA ARG A 256 9.35 -12.60 17.27
C ARG A 256 9.19 -13.87 18.14
N VAL A 257 10.31 -14.38 18.57
CA VAL A 257 10.41 -15.41 19.63
C VAL A 257 11.10 -14.79 20.83
N ALA A 258 10.63 -15.08 22.03
CA ALA A 258 11.22 -14.57 23.25
C ALA A 258 11.30 -15.69 24.30
N ILE A 259 12.47 -15.88 24.88
CA ILE A 259 12.63 -16.65 26.12
C ILE A 259 12.12 -15.76 27.26
N LEU A 260 11.25 -16.26 28.10
CA LEU A 260 10.59 -15.49 29.13
C LEU A 260 11.29 -15.62 30.46
N GLY A 261 11.48 -14.52 31.16
CA GLY A 261 11.86 -14.42 32.55
C GLY A 261 10.80 -13.67 33.35
N ARG A 262 10.86 -13.76 34.68
CA ARG A 262 9.93 -13.07 35.57
C ARG A 262 10.53 -11.76 36.06
N MET A 263 9.79 -10.69 35.89
CA MET A 263 10.11 -9.38 36.46
C MET A 263 9.75 -9.30 37.95
N PRO A 264 10.32 -8.33 38.71
CA PRO A 264 9.97 -8.12 40.12
C PRO A 264 8.48 -7.78 40.36
N ASP A 265 7.78 -7.27 39.34
CA ASP A 265 6.34 -7.01 39.36
C ASP A 265 5.48 -8.29 39.16
N GLY A 266 6.13 -9.45 38.97
CA GLY A 266 5.50 -10.73 38.70
C GLY A 266 5.16 -10.99 37.23
N SER A 267 5.30 -10.00 36.34
CA SER A 267 5.00 -10.19 34.92
C SER A 267 6.09 -10.99 34.20
N LEU A 268 5.67 -11.79 33.19
CA LEU A 268 6.60 -12.51 32.32
C LEU A 268 7.01 -11.59 31.15
N ARG A 269 8.30 -11.38 30.98
CA ARG A 269 8.90 -10.56 29.94
C ARG A 269 10.03 -11.29 29.25
N ASP A 270 10.45 -10.75 28.14
CA ASP A 270 11.61 -11.19 27.37
C ASP A 270 12.86 -11.12 28.26
N ALA A 271 13.47 -12.26 28.53
CA ALA A 271 14.58 -12.39 29.48
C ALA A 271 15.86 -11.73 28.95
N GLU A 272 16.12 -11.83 27.64
CA GLU A 272 17.31 -11.24 27.03
C GLU A 272 17.23 -9.70 27.05
N VAL A 273 16.09 -9.13 26.64
CA VAL A 273 15.89 -7.67 26.62
C VAL A 273 15.96 -7.06 28.01
N ASN A 274 15.45 -7.78 29.03
CA ASN A 274 15.37 -7.27 30.40
C ASN A 274 16.48 -7.83 31.31
N GLN A 275 17.44 -8.59 30.77
CA GLN A 275 18.56 -9.20 31.50
C GLN A 275 18.09 -10.01 32.73
N LEU A 276 17.04 -10.82 32.53
CA LEU A 276 16.46 -11.64 33.61
C LEU A 276 17.20 -12.98 33.75
N PRO A 277 17.33 -13.52 34.96
CA PRO A 277 17.99 -14.81 35.18
C PRO A 277 17.18 -15.96 34.56
N ALA A 278 17.89 -16.97 34.04
CA ALA A 278 17.30 -18.19 33.53
C ALA A 278 16.79 -19.06 34.72
N SER A 279 15.75 -19.84 34.47
CA SER A 279 15.23 -20.83 35.41
C SER A 279 15.87 -22.21 35.14
N ASN A 280 16.25 -22.92 36.16
CA ASN A 280 16.76 -24.30 36.03
C ASN A 280 15.64 -25.36 35.94
N VAL A 281 14.39 -24.95 36.13
CA VAL A 281 13.23 -25.86 36.12
C VAL A 281 12.43 -25.74 34.83
N VAL A 282 12.29 -24.52 34.26
CA VAL A 282 11.40 -24.29 33.14
C VAL A 282 12.06 -23.38 32.08
N THR A 283 12.14 -23.87 30.87
CA THR A 283 12.42 -23.03 29.73
C THR A 283 11.08 -22.51 29.16
N ALA A 284 10.80 -21.23 29.34
CA ALA A 284 9.53 -20.63 28.86
C ALA A 284 9.78 -19.87 27.55
N VAL A 285 9.11 -20.25 26.46
CA VAL A 285 9.26 -19.68 25.14
C VAL A 285 7.92 -19.10 24.66
N ARG A 286 7.91 -17.85 24.25
CA ARG A 286 6.76 -17.20 23.63
C ARG A 286 7.00 -17.01 22.14
N PHE A 287 6.02 -17.39 21.34
CA PHE A 287 6.02 -17.21 19.89
C PHE A 287 4.91 -16.24 19.49
N ASP A 288 5.27 -15.14 18.84
CA ASP A 288 4.35 -14.05 18.53
C ASP A 288 3.99 -14.05 17.01
N GLY A 289 3.22 -15.05 16.56
CA GLY A 289 2.82 -15.14 15.16
C GLY A 289 1.92 -16.34 14.86
N ARG A 290 1.41 -16.40 13.63
CA ARG A 290 0.79 -17.62 13.08
C ARG A 290 1.87 -18.69 12.94
N LEU A 291 1.54 -19.94 13.17
CA LEU A 291 2.45 -21.05 12.87
C LEU A 291 1.98 -21.76 11.60
N TYR A 292 2.79 -21.64 10.53
CA TYR A 292 2.44 -22.11 9.21
C TYR A 292 3.70 -22.49 8.40
N PHE A 293 3.51 -23.13 7.26
CA PHE A 293 4.58 -23.71 6.44
C PHE A 293 5.82 -22.82 6.26
N ALA A 294 5.67 -21.49 6.19
CA ALA A 294 6.79 -20.60 5.93
C ALA A 294 7.65 -20.26 7.15
N ASN A 295 7.18 -20.53 8.38
CA ASN A 295 7.91 -20.21 9.60
C ASN A 295 8.07 -21.38 10.59
N VAL A 296 7.66 -22.57 10.20
CA VAL A 296 7.78 -23.77 11.07
C VAL A 296 9.23 -24.07 11.46
N SER A 297 10.17 -23.99 10.50
CA SER A 297 11.59 -24.19 10.80
C SER A 297 12.14 -23.14 11.77
N TRP A 298 11.69 -21.88 11.62
CA TRP A 298 12.08 -20.81 12.54
C TRP A 298 11.57 -21.07 13.98
N PHE A 299 10.35 -21.59 14.10
CA PHE A 299 9.78 -21.99 15.40
C PHE A 299 10.55 -23.16 16.00
N GLU A 300 10.80 -24.22 15.24
CA GLU A 300 11.53 -25.39 15.67
C GLU A 300 12.95 -25.03 16.15
N ASP A 301 13.70 -24.30 15.32
CA ASP A 301 15.04 -23.84 15.66
C ASP A 301 15.05 -23.01 16.95
N ALA A 302 14.09 -22.09 17.09
CA ALA A 302 13.99 -21.25 18.27
C ALA A 302 13.72 -22.05 19.55
N VAL A 303 12.85 -23.05 19.48
CA VAL A 303 12.54 -23.92 20.61
C VAL A 303 13.74 -24.81 20.95
N LEU A 304 14.38 -25.42 19.95
CA LEU A 304 15.53 -26.27 20.15
C LEU A 304 16.74 -25.51 20.72
N ASN A 305 16.97 -24.28 20.22
CA ASN A 305 18.01 -23.42 20.76
C ASN A 305 17.73 -23.03 22.20
N ALA A 306 16.50 -22.67 22.55
CA ALA A 306 16.11 -22.35 23.93
C ALA A 306 16.31 -23.50 24.88
N VAL A 307 16.02 -24.73 24.42
CA VAL A 307 16.28 -25.96 25.19
C VAL A 307 17.79 -26.24 25.31
N ALA A 308 18.55 -26.02 24.23
CA ALA A 308 20.02 -26.24 24.24
C ALA A 308 20.76 -25.24 25.14
N GLU A 309 20.26 -24.03 25.28
CA GLU A 309 20.80 -23.01 26.19
C GLU A 309 20.51 -23.33 27.67
N ASN A 310 19.51 -24.16 27.92
CA ASN A 310 19.11 -24.56 29.28
C ASN A 310 18.82 -26.08 29.38
N PRO A 311 19.86 -26.92 29.22
CA PRO A 311 19.69 -28.36 29.08
C PRO A 311 19.23 -29.05 30.38
N GLU A 312 19.36 -28.40 31.54
CA GLU A 312 18.96 -28.94 32.83
C GLU A 312 17.46 -28.80 33.13
N ALA A 313 16.78 -27.91 32.38
CA ALA A 313 15.36 -27.65 32.60
C ALA A 313 14.47 -28.81 32.09
N PRO A 314 13.79 -29.55 32.95
CA PRO A 314 12.95 -30.69 32.55
C PRO A 314 11.62 -30.28 31.92
N TYR A 315 11.28 -29.01 31.93
CA TYR A 315 10.03 -28.50 31.36
C TYR A 315 10.28 -27.44 30.29
N LEU A 316 9.57 -27.60 29.17
CA LEU A 316 9.42 -26.55 28.16
C LEU A 316 7.99 -26.01 28.24
N LEU A 317 7.84 -24.72 28.53
CA LEU A 317 6.56 -24.02 28.50
C LEU A 317 6.44 -23.17 27.23
N VAL A 318 5.59 -23.59 26.30
CA VAL A 318 5.25 -22.82 25.12
C VAL A 318 4.08 -21.87 25.41
N VAL A 319 4.36 -20.58 25.47
CA VAL A 319 3.34 -19.53 25.69
C VAL A 319 2.73 -19.14 24.36
N GLY A 320 1.56 -19.71 24.05
CA GLY A 320 0.92 -19.66 22.76
C GLY A 320 -0.08 -18.53 22.57
N ASN A 321 -0.09 -17.51 23.42
CA ASN A 321 -1.01 -16.37 23.30
C ASN A 321 -0.87 -15.64 21.95
N GLY A 322 0.35 -15.65 21.39
CA GLY A 322 0.67 -15.09 20.08
C GLY A 322 0.34 -16.01 18.91
N ILE A 323 0.14 -17.30 19.14
CA ILE A 323 -0.19 -18.28 18.10
C ILE A 323 -1.67 -18.13 17.73
N ASN A 324 -1.90 -17.41 16.63
CA ASN A 324 -3.25 -17.05 16.21
C ASN A 324 -3.90 -18.11 15.31
N ASP A 325 -3.08 -18.93 14.66
CA ASP A 325 -3.52 -19.90 13.67
C ASP A 325 -2.46 -21.01 13.55
N LEU A 326 -2.87 -22.19 13.13
CA LEU A 326 -2.04 -23.38 12.98
C LEU A 326 -2.47 -24.11 11.70
N ASP A 327 -1.55 -24.23 10.73
CA ASP A 327 -1.76 -25.04 9.55
C ASP A 327 -1.22 -26.48 9.71
N ALA A 328 -1.38 -27.32 8.69
CA ALA A 328 -0.92 -28.69 8.72
C ALA A 328 0.59 -28.83 8.95
N SER A 329 1.39 -27.93 8.33
CA SER A 329 2.85 -27.96 8.53
C SER A 329 3.26 -27.55 9.94
N GLY A 330 2.55 -26.57 10.51
CA GLY A 330 2.76 -26.14 11.88
C GLY A 330 2.40 -27.22 12.89
N GLU A 331 1.33 -27.96 12.64
CA GLU A 331 0.88 -29.08 13.45
C GLU A 331 1.91 -30.22 13.42
N GLU A 332 2.36 -30.63 12.23
CA GLU A 332 3.35 -31.68 12.03
C GLU A 332 4.67 -31.39 12.77
N VAL A 333 5.15 -30.15 12.68
CA VAL A 333 6.37 -29.72 13.39
C VAL A 333 6.19 -29.77 14.90
N ILE A 334 5.03 -29.32 15.44
CA ILE A 334 4.77 -29.44 16.88
C ILE A 334 4.73 -30.91 17.29
N HIS A 335 4.11 -31.77 16.47
CA HIS A 335 4.01 -33.21 16.75
C HIS A 335 5.41 -33.84 16.93
N HIS A 336 6.27 -33.69 15.91
CA HIS A 336 7.64 -34.20 15.95
C HIS A 336 8.48 -33.58 17.08
N LEU A 337 8.31 -32.30 17.33
CA LEU A 337 9.01 -31.59 18.38
C LEU A 337 8.64 -32.12 19.76
N VAL A 338 7.36 -32.39 20.00
CA VAL A 338 6.84 -32.93 21.26
C VAL A 338 7.35 -34.36 21.47
N GLU A 339 7.33 -35.22 20.46
CA GLU A 339 7.88 -36.55 20.50
C GLU A 339 9.37 -36.55 20.86
N ARG A 340 10.14 -35.78 20.08
CA ARG A 340 11.60 -35.66 20.26
C ARG A 340 11.99 -35.16 21.66
N LEU A 341 11.29 -34.15 22.18
CA LEU A 341 11.58 -33.59 23.49
C LEU A 341 11.16 -34.54 24.63
N ASN A 342 10.01 -35.22 24.48
CA ASN A 342 9.59 -36.24 25.46
C ASN A 342 10.58 -37.42 25.52
N GLU A 343 11.12 -37.88 24.37
CA GLU A 343 12.16 -38.93 24.33
C GLU A 343 13.43 -38.53 25.09
N ASN A 344 13.75 -37.21 25.08
CA ASN A 344 14.87 -36.64 25.82
C ASN A 344 14.52 -36.25 27.27
N GLY A 345 13.36 -36.65 27.78
CA GLY A 345 12.93 -36.41 29.15
C GLY A 345 12.39 -35.00 29.43
N ILE A 346 12.20 -34.18 28.38
CA ILE A 346 11.68 -32.81 28.52
C ILE A 346 10.17 -32.81 28.29
N VAL A 347 9.44 -32.39 29.31
CA VAL A 347 7.97 -32.30 29.25
C VAL A 347 7.51 -31.00 28.61
N VAL A 348 6.84 -31.11 27.50
CA VAL A 348 6.28 -29.92 26.79
C VAL A 348 4.90 -29.57 27.35
N ILE A 349 4.74 -28.31 27.71
CA ILE A 349 3.50 -27.75 28.27
C ILE A 349 3.09 -26.53 27.42
N PHE A 350 1.80 -26.40 27.15
CA PHE A 350 1.25 -25.27 26.40
C PHE A 350 0.37 -24.38 27.28
N SER A 351 0.47 -23.09 27.08
CA SER A 351 -0.42 -22.12 27.74
C SER A 351 -0.97 -21.07 26.80
N GLY A 352 -2.18 -20.60 27.06
CA GLY A 352 -2.78 -19.47 26.37
C GLY A 352 -3.12 -19.72 24.88
N LEU A 353 -3.22 -20.96 24.44
CA LEU A 353 -3.61 -21.30 23.07
C LEU A 353 -5.06 -20.87 22.81
N LYS A 354 -5.29 -20.34 21.62
CA LYS A 354 -6.63 -19.98 21.16
C LYS A 354 -7.44 -21.20 20.75
N LYS A 355 -8.78 -21.09 20.85
CA LYS A 355 -9.68 -22.18 20.52
C LYS A 355 -9.42 -22.77 19.14
N GLN A 356 -9.25 -21.94 18.11
CA GLN A 356 -8.99 -22.41 16.74
C GLN A 356 -7.73 -23.27 16.62
N VAL A 357 -6.68 -22.96 17.39
CA VAL A 357 -5.44 -23.74 17.42
C VAL A 357 -5.68 -25.09 18.11
N THR A 358 -6.33 -25.08 19.27
CA THR A 358 -6.66 -26.32 19.99
C THR A 358 -7.65 -27.19 19.24
N ASP A 359 -8.56 -26.61 18.46
CA ASP A 359 -9.50 -27.36 17.60
C ASP A 359 -8.74 -28.13 16.50
N VAL A 360 -7.73 -27.53 15.88
CA VAL A 360 -6.84 -28.22 14.92
C VAL A 360 -6.09 -29.35 15.63
N MET A 361 -5.44 -29.09 16.77
CA MET A 361 -4.68 -30.08 17.51
C MET A 361 -5.56 -31.26 17.95
N ARG A 362 -6.83 -31.03 18.27
CA ARG A 362 -7.79 -32.10 18.60
C ARG A 362 -8.18 -32.92 17.38
N ALA A 363 -8.41 -32.26 16.26
CA ALA A 363 -8.79 -32.91 15.02
C ALA A 363 -7.70 -33.85 14.49
N THR A 364 -6.43 -33.55 14.74
CA THR A 364 -5.27 -34.34 14.31
C THR A 364 -4.79 -35.37 15.35
N GLY A 365 -5.31 -35.35 16.57
CA GLY A 365 -4.88 -36.21 17.67
C GLY A 365 -3.66 -35.67 18.42
N LEU A 366 -3.06 -34.57 18.01
CA LEU A 366 -1.90 -33.95 18.71
C LEU A 366 -2.25 -33.54 20.14
N TYR A 367 -3.49 -33.10 20.39
CA TYR A 367 -3.97 -32.72 21.69
C TYR A 367 -3.90 -33.92 22.68
N ASP A 368 -4.28 -35.12 22.21
CA ASP A 368 -4.26 -36.35 23.01
C ASP A 368 -2.83 -36.89 23.22
N LEU A 369 -1.96 -36.74 22.20
CA LEU A 369 -0.55 -37.07 22.29
C LEU A 369 0.16 -36.26 23.38
N ILE A 370 -0.08 -34.96 23.43
CA ILE A 370 0.47 -34.05 24.44
C ILE A 370 -0.16 -34.37 25.81
N GLY A 371 -1.46 -34.64 25.85
CA GLY A 371 -2.25 -34.92 27.04
C GLY A 371 -2.91 -33.65 27.61
N GLU A 372 -4.19 -33.76 27.93
CA GLU A 372 -5.05 -32.64 28.39
C GLU A 372 -4.47 -31.87 29.59
N LYS A 373 -3.79 -32.57 30.50
CA LYS A 373 -3.19 -32.00 31.73
C LYS A 373 -1.99 -31.09 31.47
N ARG A 374 -1.52 -31.00 30.23
CA ARG A 374 -0.39 -30.16 29.81
C ARG A 374 -0.84 -28.88 29.08
N PHE A 375 -2.15 -28.61 29.02
CA PHE A 375 -2.71 -27.38 28.47
C PHE A 375 -3.28 -26.50 29.59
N PHE A 376 -2.85 -25.26 29.62
CA PHE A 376 -3.25 -24.28 30.62
C PHE A 376 -3.82 -23.02 30.01
N PRO A 377 -4.84 -22.39 30.60
CA PRO A 377 -5.38 -21.11 30.13
C PRO A 377 -4.34 -19.97 30.17
N THR A 378 -3.45 -19.99 31.17
CA THR A 378 -2.43 -18.94 31.34
C THR A 378 -1.06 -19.55 31.69
N ALA A 379 0.01 -18.82 31.34
CA ALA A 379 1.37 -19.21 31.70
C ALA A 379 1.56 -19.33 33.23
N GLU A 380 0.89 -18.45 33.99
CA GLU A 380 0.96 -18.46 35.46
C GLU A 380 0.41 -19.77 36.05
N GLN A 381 -0.75 -20.23 35.55
CA GLN A 381 -1.32 -21.51 36.00
C GLN A 381 -0.44 -22.71 35.64
N ALA A 382 0.22 -22.65 34.48
CA ALA A 382 1.18 -23.67 34.08
C ALA A 382 2.38 -23.70 35.04
N LEU A 383 2.95 -22.55 35.36
CA LEU A 383 4.05 -22.41 36.29
C LEU A 383 3.63 -22.84 37.72
N GLU A 384 2.48 -22.40 38.22
CA GLU A 384 1.94 -22.85 39.52
C GLU A 384 1.84 -24.39 39.58
N ARG A 385 1.38 -25.03 38.51
CA ARG A 385 1.27 -26.48 38.43
C ARG A 385 2.63 -27.18 38.45
N ILE A 386 3.64 -26.62 37.76
CA ILE A 386 5.01 -27.19 37.75
C ILE A 386 5.63 -27.10 39.13
N TYR A 387 5.63 -25.92 39.76
CA TYR A 387 6.24 -25.68 41.06
C TYR A 387 5.42 -26.23 42.25
N SER A 388 4.18 -26.69 42.03
CA SER A 388 3.41 -27.41 43.05
C SER A 388 3.86 -28.86 43.25
N ARG A 389 4.75 -29.40 42.39
CA ARG A 389 5.33 -30.72 42.56
C ARG A 389 6.32 -30.69 43.70
N ALA A 390 6.35 -31.79 44.49
CA ALA A 390 7.19 -31.90 45.70
C ALA A 390 8.69 -31.66 45.41
N GLU A 391 9.15 -32.04 44.22
CA GLU A 391 10.55 -31.92 43.79
C GLU A 391 10.99 -30.45 43.71
N TYR A 392 10.08 -29.52 43.33
CA TYR A 392 10.39 -28.11 43.08
C TYR A 392 9.76 -27.14 44.07
N ALA A 393 8.99 -27.63 45.01
CA ALA A 393 8.26 -26.80 45.99
C ALA A 393 9.18 -25.95 46.87
N GLY A 394 10.39 -26.44 47.14
CA GLY A 394 11.41 -25.78 47.96
C GLY A 394 12.45 -24.97 47.21
N GLU A 395 12.47 -25.02 45.86
CA GLU A 395 13.47 -24.32 45.07
C GLU A 395 13.22 -22.81 45.00
N ASP A 396 14.32 -22.07 45.13
CA ASP A 396 14.34 -20.61 44.87
C ASP A 396 14.69 -20.39 43.39
N ASP A 397 13.67 -20.45 42.55
CA ASP A 397 13.81 -20.34 41.09
C ASP A 397 13.20 -19.06 40.58
N PRO A 398 13.87 -18.37 39.64
CA PRO A 398 13.42 -17.08 39.13
C PRO A 398 12.02 -17.06 38.50
N LEU A 399 11.56 -18.18 37.90
CA LEU A 399 10.24 -18.27 37.29
C LEU A 399 9.15 -18.71 38.27
N LYS A 400 9.50 -19.05 39.50
CA LYS A 400 8.53 -19.49 40.51
C LYS A 400 7.47 -18.44 40.75
N PRO A 401 6.18 -18.81 40.72
CA PRO A 401 5.09 -17.89 41.03
C PRO A 401 5.22 -17.32 42.45
N GLN A 402 5.21 -16.00 42.55
CA GLN A 402 5.18 -15.35 43.85
C GLN A 402 3.76 -15.39 44.43
N PRO A 403 3.56 -15.59 45.70
CA PRO A 403 2.25 -15.52 46.32
C PRO A 403 1.67 -14.11 46.01
N ARG A 404 0.46 -14.08 45.42
CA ARG A 404 -0.22 -12.84 45.13
C ARG A 404 -0.43 -12.01 46.38
N VAL A 405 0.43 -11.05 46.63
CA VAL A 405 0.14 -9.99 47.59
C VAL A 405 -0.95 -9.14 46.95
N ALA A 406 -2.15 -9.23 47.50
CA ALA A 406 -3.31 -8.42 47.03
C ALA A 406 -3.10 -6.95 47.42
N THR A 407 -2.24 -6.26 46.64
CA THR A 407 -2.16 -4.80 46.69
C THR A 407 -3.17 -4.23 45.72
N MET A 408 -4.43 -4.16 46.17
CA MET A 408 -5.42 -3.25 45.54
C MET A 408 -4.98 -1.79 45.78
N ARG A 409 -4.12 -1.25 44.94
CA ARG A 409 -4.04 0.20 44.74
C ARG A 409 -4.98 0.54 43.59
N VAL A 410 -6.22 0.82 43.92
CA VAL A 410 -7.12 1.53 43.03
C VAL A 410 -6.59 2.96 42.96
N ALA A 411 -5.92 3.29 41.88
CA ALA A 411 -5.68 4.69 41.56
C ALA A 411 -7.02 5.35 41.24
N PRO A 412 -7.31 6.54 41.79
CA PRO A 412 -8.53 7.25 41.42
C PRO A 412 -8.47 7.60 39.94
N LEU A 413 -9.54 7.24 39.21
CA LEU A 413 -9.82 7.77 37.86
C LEU A 413 -10.02 9.28 38.03
N HIS A 414 -9.06 10.07 37.60
CA HIS A 414 -9.27 11.50 37.43
C HIS A 414 -10.08 11.70 36.13
N ASP A 415 -11.24 12.35 36.27
CA ASP A 415 -12.14 12.81 35.23
C ASP A 415 -11.45 13.75 34.21
#